data_9dd31675ecabc5b538b11fede3a41df2
#
_entry.id   9dd31675ecabc5b538b11fede3a41df2
#
_cell.length_a   1.000
_cell.length_b   1.000
_cell.length_c   1.000
_cell.angle_alpha   90.00
_cell.angle_beta   90.00
_cell.angle_gamma   90.00
#
_symmetry.space_group_name_H-M   'P 1'
#
loop_
_entity.id
_entity.type
_entity.pdbx_description
1 polymer ?
#
loop_
_entity_poly.entity_id
_entity_poly.type
_entity_poly.pdbx_seq_one_letter_code
_entity_poly.pdbx_strand_id
1 'polypeptide(L)'
;MGAVRRRLGLVVAIGLTLFTACGVDTPASSPSSPAPPGTTTVLTTLPQPSSTTSTPSSSAPPPSTRQPKTGKVVVLDPGHNGGNSGKPGEIGRQVPAGRGKTKPCNTTGTSTNSGYSEHAFTWDVSQRISQALAAKGIRVVLTRQSDTGVGPCVDERAAIGNEAQADAVVSIHADGSNSAGAHGFHVAYSAPPLNAQQGEPSVKLATALRDGLRAGGFPTSTYLGSNGLAPRADLGGLNLSTRPAALVECGNMRNAAEAAAMASEEGRQQYAAVIAKAIEDYLAG
;
A
#
# COMPACT_ATOMS: atom_id res chain seq x y z
N MET A 1 -46.90 -6.21 50.42
CA MET A 1 -47.31 -4.80 50.24
C MET A 1 -46.10 -4.05 49.69
N GLY A 2 -46.11 -3.71 48.39
CA GLY A 2 -45.00 -3.02 47.76
C GLY A 2 -45.39 -2.51 46.38
N ALA A 3 -45.48 -1.25 46.20
CA ALA A 3 -46.13 -0.53 45.12
C ALA A 3 -45.36 -0.60 43.79
N VAL A 4 -46.09 -0.95 42.73
CA VAL A 4 -45.72 -0.85 41.32
C VAL A 4 -45.80 0.62 40.90
N ARG A 5 -44.68 1.24 40.48
CA ARG A 5 -44.69 2.54 39.79
C ARG A 5 -44.47 2.37 38.30
N ARG A 6 -45.57 2.56 37.54
CA ARG A 6 -45.58 2.73 36.10
C ARG A 6 -44.95 4.10 35.76
N ARG A 7 -44.00 4.14 34.84
CA ARG A 7 -43.53 5.38 34.20
C ARG A 7 -44.05 5.43 32.78
N LEU A 8 -44.72 6.52 32.49
CA LEU A 8 -45.37 6.94 31.25
C LEU A 8 -44.28 7.31 30.23
N GLY A 9 -44.32 6.76 29.04
CA GLY A 9 -43.44 7.14 27.94
C GLY A 9 -44.00 8.37 27.21
N LEU A 10 -43.15 9.37 26.98
CA LEU A 10 -43.44 10.53 26.17
C LEU A 10 -42.99 10.26 24.73
N VAL A 11 -43.93 10.24 23.79
CA VAL A 11 -43.67 10.19 22.35
C VAL A 11 -43.53 11.61 21.84
N VAL A 12 -42.40 11.97 21.32
CA VAL A 12 -42.17 13.24 20.59
C VAL A 12 -42.18 12.93 19.10
N ALA A 13 -43.21 13.42 18.41
CA ALA A 13 -43.31 13.43 16.95
C ALA A 13 -42.55 14.65 16.41
N ILE A 14 -41.54 14.43 15.58
CA ILE A 14 -40.85 15.51 14.86
C ILE A 14 -41.36 15.51 13.41
N GLY A 15 -41.93 16.62 13.03
CA GLY A 15 -42.50 16.85 11.72
C GLY A 15 -41.47 17.05 10.62
N LEU A 16 -41.79 16.48 9.48
CA LEU A 16 -41.04 16.55 8.22
C LEU A 16 -41.49 17.81 7.46
N THR A 17 -40.59 18.80 7.27
CA THR A 17 -40.84 19.93 6.36
C THR A 17 -40.10 19.69 5.03
N LEU A 18 -40.91 19.51 3.99
CA LEU A 18 -40.47 19.51 2.59
C LEU A 18 -40.25 20.96 2.13
N PHE A 19 -39.05 21.25 1.62
CA PHE A 19 -38.82 22.43 0.78
C PHE A 19 -38.57 21.97 -0.66
N THR A 20 -39.53 22.26 -1.53
CA THR A 20 -39.39 22.25 -2.99
C THR A 20 -38.86 23.60 -3.45
N ALA A 21 -37.72 23.60 -4.16
CA ALA A 21 -37.29 24.75 -4.95
C ALA A 21 -36.94 24.27 -6.36
N CYS A 22 -37.78 24.59 -7.32
CA CYS A 22 -37.49 24.52 -8.75
C CYS A 22 -36.62 25.72 -9.15
N GLY A 23 -35.47 25.48 -9.75
CA GLY A 23 -34.67 26.45 -10.47
C GLY A 23 -34.29 25.85 -11.82
N VAL A 24 -34.86 26.43 -12.89
CA VAL A 24 -34.58 26.10 -14.28
C VAL A 24 -33.54 27.12 -14.75
N ASP A 25 -32.34 26.65 -15.10
CA ASP A 25 -31.34 27.48 -15.80
C ASP A 25 -31.00 26.85 -17.15
N THR A 26 -31.22 27.65 -18.19
CA THR A 26 -30.96 27.42 -19.61
C THR A 26 -29.46 27.50 -19.93
N PRO A 27 -28.91 26.67 -20.83
CA PRO A 27 -27.51 26.78 -21.22
C PRO A 27 -27.28 27.92 -22.22
N ALA A 28 -26.34 28.79 -21.92
CA ALA A 28 -25.84 29.83 -22.80
C ALA A 28 -24.89 29.23 -23.88
N SER A 29 -25.18 29.57 -25.12
CA SER A 29 -24.40 29.22 -26.30
C SER A 29 -23.11 30.05 -26.36
N SER A 30 -21.96 29.40 -26.52
CA SER A 30 -20.67 30.07 -26.80
C SER A 30 -20.47 30.24 -28.32
N PRO A 31 -19.90 31.36 -28.81
CA PRO A 31 -19.70 31.62 -30.20
C PRO A 31 -18.46 30.90 -30.76
N SER A 32 -18.61 30.43 -32.02
CA SER A 32 -17.57 29.77 -32.81
C SER A 32 -16.51 30.78 -33.26
N SER A 33 -15.24 30.46 -33.10
CA SER A 33 -14.10 31.18 -33.70
C SER A 33 -13.86 30.69 -35.14
N PRO A 34 -13.46 31.57 -36.07
CA PRO A 34 -13.21 31.22 -37.48
C PRO A 34 -11.83 30.59 -37.68
N ALA A 35 -11.76 29.66 -38.64
CA ALA A 35 -10.55 28.97 -39.06
C ALA A 35 -9.60 29.91 -39.86
N PRO A 36 -8.27 29.72 -39.79
CA PRO A 36 -7.30 30.44 -40.61
C PRO A 36 -7.22 29.90 -42.03
N PRO A 37 -6.82 30.73 -43.04
CA PRO A 37 -6.80 30.37 -44.46
C PRO A 37 -5.68 29.40 -44.81
N GLY A 38 -5.95 28.51 -45.76
CA GLY A 38 -5.06 27.47 -46.22
C GLY A 38 -3.83 28.02 -46.96
N THR A 39 -2.69 27.44 -46.67
CA THR A 39 -1.41 27.65 -47.38
C THR A 39 -1.26 26.54 -48.41
N THR A 40 -1.23 26.90 -49.71
CA THR A 40 -0.96 26.01 -50.84
C THR A 40 0.54 25.66 -50.83
N THR A 41 0.88 24.41 -50.61
CA THR A 41 2.26 23.93 -50.72
C THR A 41 2.43 23.26 -52.11
N VAL A 42 3.40 23.80 -52.86
CA VAL A 42 3.83 23.32 -54.17
C VAL A 42 4.55 21.98 -54.00
N LEU A 43 4.14 20.95 -54.75
CA LEU A 43 4.85 19.67 -54.87
C LEU A 43 6.13 19.87 -55.71
N THR A 44 7.28 19.70 -55.05
CA THR A 44 8.56 19.51 -55.74
C THR A 44 8.93 18.03 -55.67
N THR A 45 8.97 17.38 -56.83
CA THR A 45 9.37 15.98 -57.01
C THR A 45 10.88 15.85 -56.88
N LEU A 46 11.36 15.04 -55.92
CA LEU A 46 12.74 14.58 -55.80
C LEU A 46 12.86 13.11 -56.23
N PRO A 47 13.99 12.70 -56.85
CA PRO A 47 14.12 11.35 -57.41
C PRO A 47 14.33 10.28 -56.34
N GLN A 48 13.75 9.13 -56.61
CA GLN A 48 13.75 7.94 -55.78
C GLN A 48 15.13 7.25 -55.78
N PRO A 49 15.74 6.94 -54.65
CA PRO A 49 16.91 6.05 -54.60
C PRO A 49 16.48 4.58 -54.62
N SER A 50 17.22 3.80 -55.38
CA SER A 50 17.04 2.36 -55.62
C SER A 50 17.05 1.52 -54.33
N SER A 51 16.09 0.63 -54.23
CA SER A 51 15.94 -0.34 -53.15
C SER A 51 17.04 -1.40 -53.21
N THR A 52 17.96 -1.41 -52.25
CA THR A 52 18.77 -2.59 -51.93
C THR A 52 18.06 -3.39 -50.83
N THR A 53 17.63 -4.60 -51.19
CA THR A 53 17.01 -5.56 -50.30
C THR A 53 18.06 -6.07 -49.32
N SER A 54 18.05 -5.60 -48.09
CA SER A 54 18.81 -6.19 -46.97
C SER A 54 17.89 -7.12 -46.18
N THR A 55 18.21 -8.40 -46.19
CA THR A 55 17.57 -9.46 -45.42
C THR A 55 17.67 -9.09 -43.92
N PRO A 56 16.58 -9.11 -43.14
CA PRO A 56 16.67 -8.90 -41.70
C PRO A 56 17.32 -10.14 -41.07
N SER A 57 18.55 -9.97 -40.58
CA SER A 57 19.19 -10.94 -39.67
C SER A 57 18.49 -10.87 -38.34
N SER A 58 17.68 -11.89 -38.01
CA SER A 58 17.04 -12.08 -36.72
C SER A 58 18.14 -12.47 -35.72
N SER A 59 18.77 -11.46 -35.07
CA SER A 59 19.57 -11.68 -33.88
C SER A 59 18.63 -11.78 -32.69
N ALA A 60 18.44 -12.99 -32.17
CA ALA A 60 17.82 -13.20 -30.85
C ALA A 60 18.59 -12.37 -29.79
N PRO A 61 17.90 -11.72 -28.85
CA PRO A 61 18.58 -11.02 -27.77
C PRO A 61 19.46 -12.01 -27.01
N PRO A 62 20.68 -11.61 -26.59
CA PRO A 62 21.54 -12.51 -25.81
C PRO A 62 20.83 -12.92 -24.52
N PRO A 63 21.00 -14.15 -24.04
CA PRO A 63 20.43 -14.59 -22.78
C PRO A 63 20.90 -13.62 -21.70
N SER A 64 19.94 -13.05 -20.96
CA SER A 64 20.19 -12.17 -19.83
C SER A 64 21.05 -12.94 -18.83
N THR A 65 22.32 -12.66 -18.80
CA THR A 65 23.24 -13.22 -17.81
C THR A 65 22.83 -12.64 -16.47
N ARG A 66 22.09 -13.46 -15.69
CA ARG A 66 21.72 -13.18 -14.30
C ARG A 66 23.01 -12.95 -13.53
N GLN A 67 23.31 -11.68 -13.22
CA GLN A 67 24.47 -11.39 -12.36
C GLN A 67 24.32 -12.13 -11.04
N PRO A 68 25.40 -12.73 -10.50
CA PRO A 68 25.36 -13.36 -9.19
C PRO A 68 24.85 -12.34 -8.15
N LYS A 69 23.90 -12.75 -7.33
CA LYS A 69 23.33 -11.94 -6.26
C LYS A 69 24.40 -11.68 -5.21
N THR A 70 25.12 -10.56 -5.31
CA THR A 70 26.11 -10.15 -4.32
C THR A 70 25.44 -9.28 -3.27
N GLY A 71 24.97 -9.88 -2.18
CA GLY A 71 24.34 -9.19 -1.06
C GLY A 71 22.87 -9.51 -0.89
N LYS A 72 22.33 -9.14 0.26
CA LYS A 72 20.92 -9.30 0.63
C LYS A 72 20.05 -8.26 -0.07
N VAL A 73 18.82 -8.67 -0.42
CA VAL A 73 17.82 -7.81 -1.07
C VAL A 73 16.56 -7.76 -0.21
N VAL A 74 16.14 -6.56 0.15
CA VAL A 74 14.89 -6.30 0.86
C VAL A 74 13.96 -5.50 -0.04
N VAL A 75 12.71 -5.92 -0.14
CA VAL A 75 11.65 -5.11 -0.73
C VAL A 75 10.81 -4.52 0.38
N LEU A 76 10.70 -3.19 0.38
CA LEU A 76 9.79 -2.46 1.24
C LEU A 76 8.57 -2.04 0.42
N ASP A 77 7.40 -2.32 0.96
CA ASP A 77 6.13 -2.02 0.34
C ASP A 77 5.38 -0.98 1.19
N PRO A 78 5.60 0.34 0.94
CA PRO A 78 4.83 1.38 1.60
C PRO A 78 3.35 1.29 1.21
N GLY A 79 2.47 0.98 2.14
CA GLY A 79 1.05 0.79 1.90
C GLY A 79 0.38 2.02 1.27
N HIS A 80 -0.65 1.79 0.45
CA HIS A 80 -1.45 2.83 -0.22
C HIS A 80 -0.65 3.74 -1.16
N ASN A 81 -1.21 4.91 -1.52
CA ASN A 81 -0.52 6.02 -2.16
C ASN A 81 -1.39 7.29 -2.11
N GLY A 82 -0.77 8.47 -2.10
CA GLY A 82 -1.45 9.74 -1.92
C GLY A 82 -2.49 10.11 -2.99
N GLY A 83 -2.30 9.64 -4.23
CA GLY A 83 -3.26 9.85 -5.33
C GLY A 83 -4.46 8.92 -5.34
N ASN A 84 -4.50 7.89 -4.48
CA ASN A 84 -5.55 6.86 -4.50
C ASN A 84 -6.96 7.44 -4.30
N SER A 85 -7.12 8.40 -3.40
CA SER A 85 -8.43 9.01 -3.10
C SER A 85 -9.05 9.73 -4.29
N GLY A 86 -8.22 10.29 -5.19
CA GLY A 86 -8.66 10.96 -6.42
C GLY A 86 -9.01 10.01 -7.57
N LYS A 87 -8.79 8.69 -7.41
CA LYS A 87 -8.90 7.69 -8.49
C LYS A 87 -9.68 6.43 -8.06
N PRO A 88 -10.92 6.57 -7.52
CA PRO A 88 -11.66 5.43 -6.97
C PRO A 88 -11.94 4.32 -8.00
N GLY A 89 -12.17 4.67 -9.27
CA GLY A 89 -12.37 3.68 -10.35
C GLY A 89 -11.11 2.87 -10.65
N GLU A 90 -9.93 3.49 -10.59
CA GLU A 90 -8.65 2.85 -10.84
C GLU A 90 -8.28 1.90 -9.69
N ILE A 91 -8.34 2.37 -8.46
CA ILE A 91 -8.02 1.53 -7.28
C ILE A 91 -9.09 0.49 -6.99
N GLY A 92 -10.34 0.69 -7.45
CA GLY A 92 -11.44 -0.28 -7.34
C GLY A 92 -11.37 -1.44 -8.33
N ARG A 93 -10.52 -1.37 -9.36
CA ARG A 93 -10.33 -2.43 -10.36
C ARG A 93 -9.97 -3.75 -9.66
N GLN A 94 -10.65 -4.84 -10.05
CA GLN A 94 -10.40 -6.15 -9.47
C GLN A 94 -9.09 -6.74 -10.01
N VAL A 95 -8.26 -7.20 -9.10
CA VAL A 95 -6.98 -7.85 -9.39
C VAL A 95 -6.86 -9.17 -8.64
N PRO A 96 -5.98 -10.11 -9.06
CA PRO A 96 -5.72 -11.33 -8.34
C PRO A 96 -5.33 -11.07 -6.87
N ALA A 97 -5.84 -11.89 -5.96
CA ALA A 97 -5.52 -11.82 -4.54
C ALA A 97 -5.01 -13.15 -3.95
N GLY A 98 -4.68 -14.10 -4.82
CA GLY A 98 -4.35 -15.47 -4.43
C GLY A 98 -5.57 -16.27 -4.03
N ARG A 99 -5.40 -17.57 -3.77
CA ARG A 99 -6.46 -18.50 -3.33
C ARG A 99 -7.69 -18.53 -4.25
N GLY A 100 -7.50 -18.26 -5.56
CA GLY A 100 -8.59 -18.17 -6.54
C GLY A 100 -9.53 -16.97 -6.35
N LYS A 101 -9.12 -15.96 -5.58
CA LYS A 101 -9.92 -14.76 -5.27
C LYS A 101 -9.37 -13.52 -5.97
N THR A 102 -10.24 -12.52 -6.11
CA THR A 102 -9.89 -11.15 -6.49
C THR A 102 -10.20 -10.17 -5.38
N LYS A 103 -9.62 -8.99 -5.46
CA LYS A 103 -9.91 -7.86 -4.57
C LYS A 103 -9.65 -6.54 -5.31
N PRO A 104 -10.09 -5.38 -4.79
CA PRO A 104 -9.70 -4.08 -5.34
C PRO A 104 -8.18 -3.95 -5.45
N CYS A 105 -7.73 -3.30 -6.53
CA CYS A 105 -6.32 -2.98 -6.82
C CYS A 105 -5.60 -2.39 -5.61
N ASN A 106 -6.25 -1.43 -4.94
CA ASN A 106 -5.74 -0.79 -3.73
C ASN A 106 -6.90 -0.19 -2.93
N THR A 107 -6.58 0.47 -1.81
CA THR A 107 -7.49 1.30 -1.02
C THR A 107 -6.84 2.65 -0.72
N THR A 108 -7.61 3.58 -0.16
CA THR A 108 -7.11 4.92 0.22
C THR A 108 -6.26 4.88 1.48
N GLY A 109 -6.38 3.83 2.27
CA GLY A 109 -5.84 3.80 3.63
C GLY A 109 -6.73 4.56 4.63
N THR A 110 -6.27 4.61 5.86
CA THR A 110 -6.88 5.36 6.95
C THR A 110 -6.15 6.70 7.22
N SER A 111 -6.51 7.36 8.29
CA SER A 111 -5.83 8.56 8.79
C SER A 111 -6.00 8.69 10.30
N THR A 112 -5.21 9.51 10.95
CA THR A 112 -5.48 9.96 12.31
C THR A 112 -6.76 10.80 12.37
N ASN A 113 -7.30 11.03 13.56
CA ASN A 113 -8.45 11.92 13.72
C ASN A 113 -8.12 13.40 13.39
N SER A 114 -6.84 13.78 13.39
CA SER A 114 -6.34 15.08 12.96
C SER A 114 -6.04 15.18 11.46
N GLY A 115 -6.25 14.09 10.68
CA GLY A 115 -6.11 14.09 9.23
C GLY A 115 -4.72 13.68 8.70
N TYR A 116 -3.78 13.25 9.55
CA TYR A 116 -2.51 12.70 9.06
C TYR A 116 -2.75 11.31 8.43
N SER A 117 -2.45 11.18 7.12
CA SER A 117 -2.83 10.01 6.34
C SER A 117 -1.86 8.83 6.51
N GLU A 118 -2.39 7.62 6.43
CA GLU A 118 -1.61 6.38 6.46
C GLU A 118 -0.57 6.32 5.33
N HIS A 119 -0.94 6.68 4.09
CA HIS A 119 -0.01 6.64 2.97
C HIS A 119 1.23 7.53 3.18
N ALA A 120 1.08 8.69 3.83
CA ALA A 120 2.20 9.57 4.15
C ALA A 120 3.09 8.98 5.26
N PHE A 121 2.47 8.37 6.28
CA PHE A 121 3.19 7.64 7.33
C PHE A 121 4.00 6.49 6.74
N THR A 122 3.37 5.62 5.96
CA THR A 122 4.03 4.43 5.41
C THR A 122 5.17 4.79 4.46
N TRP A 123 5.01 5.89 3.70
CA TRP A 123 6.05 6.40 2.83
C TRP A 123 7.26 6.91 3.62
N ASP A 124 7.06 7.79 4.60
CA ASP A 124 8.15 8.36 5.42
C ASP A 124 8.91 7.25 6.16
N VAL A 125 8.20 6.35 6.84
CA VAL A 125 8.82 5.24 7.59
C VAL A 125 9.61 4.32 6.64
N SER A 126 9.08 3.98 5.48
CA SER A 126 9.79 3.12 4.51
C SER A 126 11.03 3.79 3.96
N GLN A 127 11.04 5.10 3.73
CA GLN A 127 12.24 5.85 3.32
C GLN A 127 13.34 5.79 4.40
N ARG A 128 12.97 5.96 5.67
CA ARG A 128 13.91 5.86 6.80
C ARG A 128 14.47 4.45 6.96
N ILE A 129 13.63 3.41 6.83
CA ILE A 129 14.06 2.01 6.83
C ILE A 129 15.04 1.77 5.66
N SER A 130 14.69 2.25 4.46
CA SER A 130 15.54 2.11 3.27
C SER A 130 16.93 2.70 3.47
N GLN A 131 17.01 3.90 4.05
CA GLN A 131 18.30 4.56 4.36
C GLN A 131 19.12 3.76 5.38
N ALA A 132 18.47 3.27 6.44
CA ALA A 132 19.12 2.47 7.48
C ALA A 132 19.71 1.16 6.93
N LEU A 133 18.92 0.42 6.13
CA LEU A 133 19.35 -0.84 5.51
C LEU A 133 20.45 -0.61 4.45
N ALA A 134 20.32 0.45 3.63
CA ALA A 134 21.32 0.80 2.63
C ALA A 134 22.68 1.13 3.27
N ALA A 135 22.68 1.81 4.42
CA ALA A 135 23.91 2.09 5.19
C ALA A 135 24.62 0.82 5.70
N LYS A 136 23.89 -0.32 5.73
CA LYS A 136 24.44 -1.66 6.05
C LYS A 136 24.82 -2.48 4.80
N GLY A 137 24.75 -1.89 3.62
CA GLY A 137 25.06 -2.57 2.36
C GLY A 137 23.95 -3.52 1.87
N ILE A 138 22.74 -3.43 2.42
CA ILE A 138 21.58 -4.19 1.99
C ILE A 138 20.93 -3.46 0.82
N ARG A 139 20.69 -4.14 -0.30
CA ARG A 139 19.97 -3.57 -1.44
C ARG A 139 18.48 -3.46 -1.12
N VAL A 140 17.94 -2.27 -1.19
CA VAL A 140 16.51 -2.02 -0.96
C VAL A 140 15.81 -1.68 -2.28
N VAL A 141 14.63 -2.25 -2.49
CA VAL A 141 13.71 -1.93 -3.59
C VAL A 141 12.40 -1.48 -2.96
N LEU A 142 11.87 -0.34 -3.40
CA LEU A 142 10.57 0.17 -2.98
C LEU A 142 9.52 -0.20 -4.03
N THR A 143 8.33 -0.63 -3.61
CA THR A 143 7.23 -0.95 -4.54
C THR A 143 6.62 0.27 -5.20
N ARG A 144 6.77 1.46 -4.63
CA ARG A 144 6.40 2.76 -5.21
C ARG A 144 7.51 3.78 -5.02
N GLN A 145 7.59 4.75 -5.95
CA GLN A 145 8.70 5.73 -6.01
C GLN A 145 8.29 7.13 -5.54
N SER A 146 7.03 7.33 -5.19
CA SER A 146 6.51 8.60 -4.67
C SER A 146 5.27 8.37 -3.82
N ASP A 147 4.79 9.44 -3.18
CA ASP A 147 3.51 9.46 -2.47
C ASP A 147 2.47 10.37 -3.15
N THR A 148 2.65 10.72 -4.43
CA THR A 148 1.79 11.69 -5.12
C THR A 148 0.87 11.09 -6.18
N GLY A 149 1.16 9.86 -6.63
CA GLY A 149 0.41 9.16 -7.68
C GLY A 149 -0.56 8.10 -7.14
N VAL A 150 -1.14 7.35 -8.08
CA VAL A 150 -1.76 6.05 -7.80
C VAL A 150 -0.64 5.01 -7.82
N GLY A 151 -0.49 4.28 -6.73
CA GLY A 151 0.57 3.27 -6.63
C GLY A 151 0.19 1.97 -7.35
N PRO A 152 1.15 1.03 -7.45
CA PRO A 152 0.88 -0.29 -8.00
C PRO A 152 -0.25 -0.98 -7.23
N CYS A 153 -0.98 -1.85 -7.92
CA CYS A 153 -1.98 -2.72 -7.29
C CYS A 153 -1.29 -3.75 -6.36
N VAL A 154 -2.06 -4.37 -5.48
CA VAL A 154 -1.51 -5.33 -4.49
C VAL A 154 -0.84 -6.54 -5.13
N ASP A 155 -1.28 -6.98 -6.30
CA ASP A 155 -0.67 -8.04 -7.09
C ASP A 155 0.66 -7.61 -7.73
N GLU A 156 0.73 -6.39 -8.26
CA GLU A 156 1.96 -5.80 -8.80
C GLU A 156 3.01 -5.59 -7.71
N ARG A 157 2.60 -5.17 -6.51
CA ARG A 157 3.50 -5.05 -5.34
C ARG A 157 4.13 -6.40 -4.96
N ALA A 158 3.34 -7.47 -4.97
CA ALA A 158 3.86 -8.81 -4.77
C ALA A 158 4.82 -9.24 -5.90
N ALA A 159 4.48 -8.93 -7.16
CA ALA A 159 5.32 -9.23 -8.32
C ALA A 159 6.69 -8.53 -8.21
N ILE A 160 6.75 -7.27 -7.80
CA ILE A 160 8.01 -6.53 -7.57
C ILE A 160 8.91 -7.29 -6.57
N GLY A 161 8.33 -7.78 -5.46
CA GLY A 161 9.05 -8.59 -4.48
C GLY A 161 9.58 -9.90 -5.06
N ASN A 162 8.77 -10.56 -5.86
CA ASN A 162 9.10 -11.82 -6.51
C ASN A 162 10.21 -11.65 -7.56
N GLU A 163 10.10 -10.64 -8.42
CA GLU A 163 11.07 -10.33 -9.48
C GLU A 163 12.42 -9.88 -8.91
N ALA A 164 12.41 -9.08 -7.84
CA ALA A 164 13.61 -8.68 -7.13
C ALA A 164 14.32 -9.88 -6.45
N GLN A 165 13.66 -11.03 -6.38
CA GLN A 165 14.12 -12.20 -5.62
C GLN A 165 14.50 -11.84 -4.19
N ALA A 166 13.63 -11.09 -3.53
CA ALA A 166 13.86 -10.54 -2.22
C ALA A 166 14.17 -11.64 -1.18
N ASP A 167 15.13 -11.37 -0.29
CA ASP A 167 15.37 -12.19 0.90
C ASP A 167 14.30 -11.93 1.97
N ALA A 168 13.70 -10.72 1.95
CA ALA A 168 12.54 -10.35 2.74
C ALA A 168 11.69 -9.32 1.99
N VAL A 169 10.36 -9.43 2.09
CA VAL A 169 9.38 -8.43 1.65
C VAL A 169 8.63 -7.95 2.89
N VAL A 170 8.69 -6.65 3.17
CA VAL A 170 8.03 -6.06 4.34
C VAL A 170 7.10 -4.95 3.89
N SER A 171 5.79 -5.18 4.04
CA SER A 171 4.76 -4.18 3.81
C SER A 171 4.53 -3.37 5.09
N ILE A 172 4.51 -2.04 4.97
CA ILE A 172 4.37 -1.10 6.08
C ILE A 172 3.00 -0.45 6.00
N HIS A 173 2.22 -0.57 7.06
CA HIS A 173 0.87 -0.08 7.24
C HIS A 173 0.64 0.51 8.63
N ALA A 174 -0.51 1.13 8.84
CA ALA A 174 -1.03 1.54 10.14
C ALA A 174 -2.55 1.46 10.12
N ASP A 175 -3.11 0.64 10.99
CA ASP A 175 -4.54 0.32 11.02
C ASP A 175 -5.41 1.51 11.50
N GLY A 176 -6.72 1.41 11.29
CA GLY A 176 -7.71 2.43 11.62
C GLY A 176 -8.93 1.88 12.35
N SER A 177 -8.74 1.17 13.46
CA SER A 177 -9.83 0.62 14.24
C SER A 177 -10.54 1.68 15.11
N ASN A 178 -11.88 1.78 14.96
CA ASN A 178 -12.74 2.61 15.80
C ASN A 178 -13.26 1.88 17.06
N SER A 179 -12.83 0.65 17.31
CA SER A 179 -13.22 -0.08 18.51
C SER A 179 -12.67 0.59 19.76
N ALA A 180 -13.49 0.70 20.80
CA ALA A 180 -13.09 1.36 22.05
C ALA A 180 -11.87 0.64 22.66
N GLY A 181 -10.81 1.42 22.98
CA GLY A 181 -9.58 0.89 23.55
C GLY A 181 -8.67 0.13 22.56
N ALA A 182 -9.01 0.06 21.27
CA ALA A 182 -8.15 -0.56 20.26
C ALA A 182 -6.82 0.19 20.14
N HIS A 183 -5.72 -0.53 20.30
CA HIS A 183 -4.35 -0.01 20.18
C HIS A 183 -3.36 -1.14 19.91
N GLY A 184 -2.14 -0.79 19.56
CA GLY A 184 -1.02 -1.70 19.41
C GLY A 184 -0.83 -2.22 17.99
N PHE A 185 0.41 -2.66 17.73
CA PHE A 185 0.83 -3.21 16.45
C PHE A 185 0.48 -4.68 16.29
N HIS A 186 0.40 -5.15 15.04
CA HIS A 186 0.45 -6.57 14.72
C HIS A 186 1.20 -6.81 13.42
N VAL A 187 1.73 -8.03 13.25
CA VAL A 187 2.44 -8.45 12.05
C VAL A 187 1.68 -9.59 11.39
N ALA A 188 1.19 -9.33 10.18
CA ALA A 188 0.45 -10.31 9.39
C ALA A 188 1.37 -11.12 8.46
N TYR A 189 1.03 -12.39 8.27
CA TYR A 189 1.63 -13.29 7.29
C TYR A 189 0.58 -14.20 6.66
N SER A 190 0.85 -14.74 5.46
CA SER A 190 -0.12 -15.61 4.76
C SER A 190 -0.28 -16.94 5.48
N ALA A 191 -1.52 -17.31 5.81
CA ALA A 191 -1.86 -18.57 6.44
C ALA A 191 -3.25 -19.06 5.99
N PRO A 192 -3.41 -20.38 5.71
CA PRO A 192 -2.33 -21.36 5.56
C PRO A 192 -1.38 -20.99 4.39
N PRO A 193 -0.11 -21.45 4.40
CA PRO A 193 0.85 -21.10 3.34
C PRO A 193 0.44 -21.70 1.97
N LEU A 194 0.64 -20.95 0.89
CA LEU A 194 0.40 -21.38 -0.49
C LEU A 194 1.69 -21.88 -1.18
N ASN A 195 2.85 -21.61 -0.59
CA ASN A 195 4.15 -22.07 -1.04
C ASN A 195 5.13 -22.15 0.14
N ALA A 196 6.30 -22.74 -0.07
CA ALA A 196 7.28 -22.96 0.99
C ALA A 196 7.78 -21.65 1.64
N GLN A 197 7.87 -20.54 0.89
CA GLN A 197 8.34 -19.26 1.41
C GLN A 197 7.32 -18.56 2.32
N GLN A 198 6.03 -18.85 2.14
CA GLN A 198 4.96 -18.40 3.02
C GLN A 198 4.83 -19.23 4.31
N GLY A 199 5.47 -20.38 4.38
CA GLY A 199 5.56 -21.21 5.57
C GLY A 199 6.55 -20.65 6.60
N GLU A 200 7.49 -21.49 7.03
CA GLU A 200 8.50 -21.14 8.04
C GLU A 200 9.24 -19.80 7.76
N PRO A 201 9.74 -19.52 6.53
CA PRO A 201 10.46 -18.26 6.29
C PRO A 201 9.64 -16.99 6.56
N SER A 202 8.36 -16.95 6.14
CA SER A 202 7.50 -15.79 6.42
C SER A 202 7.11 -15.69 7.89
N VAL A 203 6.88 -16.81 8.55
CA VAL A 203 6.60 -16.85 10.01
C VAL A 203 7.82 -16.38 10.79
N LYS A 204 9.04 -16.80 10.40
CA LYS A 204 10.29 -16.32 11.00
C LYS A 204 10.47 -14.82 10.83
N LEU A 205 10.22 -14.29 9.62
CA LEU A 205 10.25 -12.84 9.36
C LEU A 205 9.23 -12.08 10.22
N ALA A 206 7.97 -12.55 10.23
CA ALA A 206 6.92 -11.93 11.04
C ALA A 206 7.24 -11.96 12.54
N THR A 207 7.85 -13.04 13.02
CA THR A 207 8.28 -13.19 14.41
C THR A 207 9.41 -12.21 14.75
N ALA A 208 10.43 -12.08 13.89
CA ALA A 208 11.51 -11.12 14.09
C ALA A 208 11.00 -9.67 14.14
N LEU A 209 10.10 -9.30 13.23
CA LEU A 209 9.47 -7.97 13.23
C LEU A 209 8.64 -7.72 14.51
N ARG A 210 7.83 -8.71 14.93
CA ARG A 210 7.07 -8.67 16.17
C ARG A 210 7.98 -8.48 17.39
N ASP A 211 9.05 -9.27 17.48
CA ASP A 211 9.96 -9.23 18.64
C ASP A 211 10.74 -7.92 18.66
N GLY A 212 11.19 -7.41 17.51
CA GLY A 212 11.82 -6.11 17.39
C GLY A 212 10.91 -4.97 17.85
N LEU A 213 9.66 -4.93 17.40
CA LEU A 213 8.69 -3.90 17.81
C LEU A 213 8.41 -3.97 19.33
N ARG A 214 8.26 -5.16 19.89
CA ARG A 214 8.13 -5.33 21.35
C ARG A 214 9.35 -4.85 22.10
N ALA A 215 10.54 -5.19 21.66
CA ALA A 215 11.80 -4.74 22.25
C ALA A 215 11.97 -3.21 22.16
N GLY A 216 11.42 -2.60 21.09
CA GLY A 216 11.33 -1.15 20.92
C GLY A 216 10.28 -0.46 21.77
N GLY A 217 9.55 -1.20 22.62
CA GLY A 217 8.55 -0.66 23.55
C GLY A 217 7.14 -0.47 22.96
N PHE A 218 6.89 -0.94 21.73
CA PHE A 218 5.56 -0.86 21.13
C PHE A 218 4.64 -1.95 21.71
N PRO A 219 3.40 -1.61 22.11
CA PRO A 219 2.42 -2.61 22.58
C PRO A 219 1.88 -3.46 21.42
N THR A 220 1.60 -4.73 21.70
CA THR A 220 0.92 -5.60 20.73
C THR A 220 -0.57 -5.27 20.63
N SER A 221 -1.15 -5.50 19.45
CA SER A 221 -2.57 -5.25 19.16
C SER A 221 -3.50 -5.92 20.17
N THR A 222 -4.47 -5.14 20.67
CA THR A 222 -5.54 -5.59 21.58
C THR A 222 -6.79 -6.06 20.85
N TYR A 223 -6.87 -5.91 19.51
CA TYR A 223 -8.09 -6.11 18.73
C TYR A 223 -7.93 -7.06 17.54
N LEU A 224 -6.69 -7.37 17.12
CA LEU A 224 -6.44 -8.27 16.00
C LEU A 224 -5.19 -9.13 16.23
N GLY A 225 -5.29 -10.42 15.88
CA GLY A 225 -4.19 -11.37 16.06
C GLY A 225 -4.02 -11.85 17.52
N SER A 226 -2.88 -12.45 17.78
CA SER A 226 -2.49 -12.94 19.11
C SER A 226 -1.01 -12.71 19.33
N ASN A 227 -0.63 -12.15 20.47
CA ASN A 227 0.77 -11.84 20.79
C ASN A 227 1.50 -11.05 19.68
N GLY A 228 0.80 -10.14 19.02
CA GLY A 228 1.35 -9.32 17.94
C GLY A 228 1.53 -10.05 16.60
N LEU A 229 1.07 -11.30 16.45
CA LEU A 229 1.06 -12.05 15.19
C LEU A 229 -0.38 -12.24 14.68
N ALA A 230 -0.57 -12.06 13.38
CA ALA A 230 -1.88 -12.16 12.73
C ALA A 230 -1.80 -13.05 11.46
N PRO A 231 -2.09 -14.36 11.56
CA PRO A 231 -2.21 -15.21 10.38
C PRO A 231 -3.40 -14.78 9.53
N ARG A 232 -3.20 -14.52 8.22
CA ARG A 232 -4.20 -13.96 7.31
C ARG A 232 -4.29 -14.76 6.01
N ALA A 233 -5.51 -14.90 5.50
CA ALA A 233 -5.79 -15.56 4.22
C ALA A 233 -6.33 -14.60 3.14
N ASP A 234 -6.55 -13.33 3.48
CA ASP A 234 -7.25 -12.33 2.67
C ASP A 234 -6.35 -11.20 2.13
N LEU A 235 -5.07 -11.17 2.51
CA LEU A 235 -4.12 -10.16 2.06
C LEU A 235 -3.44 -10.59 0.76
N GLY A 236 -3.82 -9.94 -0.36
CA GLY A 236 -3.37 -10.29 -1.71
C GLY A 236 -1.84 -10.24 -1.86
N GLY A 237 -1.18 -9.19 -1.38
CA GLY A 237 0.27 -9.05 -1.43
C GLY A 237 1.01 -10.21 -0.74
N LEU A 238 0.51 -10.66 0.42
CA LEU A 238 1.07 -11.81 1.14
C LEU A 238 0.78 -13.14 0.43
N ASN A 239 -0.46 -13.33 -0.07
CA ASN A 239 -0.86 -14.55 -0.75
C ASN A 239 -0.12 -14.79 -2.08
N LEU A 240 0.20 -13.71 -2.81
CA LEU A 240 0.86 -13.76 -4.11
C LEU A 240 2.38 -13.75 -4.01
N SER A 241 2.94 -13.49 -2.83
CA SER A 241 4.38 -13.53 -2.64
C SER A 241 4.93 -14.94 -2.75
N THR A 242 5.99 -15.10 -3.54
CA THR A 242 6.83 -16.30 -3.60
C THR A 242 8.14 -16.12 -2.82
N ARG A 243 8.19 -15.08 -1.99
CA ARG A 243 9.32 -14.71 -1.13
C ARG A 243 8.87 -14.66 0.33
N PRO A 244 9.78 -14.72 1.31
CA PRO A 244 9.43 -14.46 2.70
C PRO A 244 8.78 -13.08 2.80
N ALA A 245 7.52 -13.02 3.26
CA ALA A 245 6.75 -11.79 3.26
C ALA A 245 5.95 -11.62 4.55
N ALA A 246 5.96 -10.40 5.09
CA ALA A 246 5.15 -9.99 6.23
C ALA A 246 4.62 -8.56 6.04
N LEU A 247 3.50 -8.25 6.69
CA LEU A 247 2.90 -6.92 6.70
C LEU A 247 2.83 -6.44 8.16
N VAL A 248 3.39 -5.28 8.43
CA VAL A 248 3.39 -4.64 9.75
C VAL A 248 2.28 -3.60 9.77
N GLU A 249 1.29 -3.78 10.63
CA GLU A 249 0.40 -2.73 11.09
C GLU A 249 1.05 -2.09 12.31
N CYS A 250 1.64 -0.91 12.14
CA CYS A 250 2.48 -0.27 13.15
C CYS A 250 1.72 0.13 14.42
N GLY A 251 0.40 0.27 14.34
CA GLY A 251 -0.50 0.63 15.43
C GLY A 251 -1.84 1.09 14.87
N ASN A 252 -2.67 1.67 15.74
CA ASN A 252 -3.99 2.18 15.38
C ASN A 252 -3.99 3.71 15.26
N MET A 253 -4.10 4.24 14.06
CA MET A 253 -4.16 5.69 13.77
C MET A 253 -5.39 6.39 14.41
N ARG A 254 -6.38 5.64 14.92
CA ARG A 254 -7.51 6.17 15.68
C ARG A 254 -7.25 6.25 17.18
N ASN A 255 -6.19 5.61 17.68
CA ASN A 255 -5.74 5.77 19.06
C ASN A 255 -4.95 7.08 19.20
N ALA A 256 -5.30 7.91 20.17
CA ALA A 256 -4.73 9.26 20.30
C ALA A 256 -3.20 9.26 20.53
N ALA A 257 -2.71 8.34 21.38
CA ALA A 257 -1.28 8.27 21.69
C ALA A 257 -0.46 7.75 20.50
N GLU A 258 -0.95 6.69 19.81
CA GLU A 258 -0.30 6.13 18.64
C GLU A 258 -0.36 7.09 17.46
N ALA A 259 -1.49 7.78 17.26
CA ALA A 259 -1.64 8.83 16.25
C ALA A 259 -0.64 9.98 16.45
N ALA A 260 -0.42 10.41 17.70
CA ALA A 260 0.56 11.44 18.00
C ALA A 260 2.00 10.97 17.70
N ALA A 261 2.34 9.73 18.06
CA ALA A 261 3.64 9.15 17.72
C ALA A 261 3.84 9.04 16.21
N MET A 262 2.87 8.52 15.45
CA MET A 262 2.95 8.39 14.00
C MET A 262 3.05 9.75 13.28
N ALA A 263 2.39 10.79 13.79
CA ALA A 263 2.44 12.12 13.23
C ALA A 263 3.74 12.87 13.57
N SER A 264 4.47 12.47 14.61
CA SER A 264 5.75 13.09 14.98
C SER A 264 6.92 12.51 14.17
N GLU A 265 7.96 13.32 13.96
CA GLU A 265 9.18 12.88 13.29
C GLU A 265 9.91 11.82 14.12
N GLU A 266 10.02 12.05 15.41
CA GLU A 266 10.67 11.16 16.38
C GLU A 266 10.00 9.79 16.42
N GLY A 267 8.67 9.76 16.45
CA GLY A 267 7.92 8.51 16.45
C GLY A 267 8.10 7.71 15.15
N ARG A 268 8.07 8.37 13.99
CA ARG A 268 8.35 7.71 12.70
C ARG A 268 9.79 7.18 12.64
N GLN A 269 10.76 7.95 13.17
CA GLN A 269 12.14 7.50 13.27
C GLN A 269 12.28 6.28 14.18
N GLN A 270 11.55 6.23 15.29
CA GLN A 270 11.55 5.08 16.19
C GLN A 270 10.98 3.83 15.54
N TYR A 271 9.81 3.93 14.87
CA TYR A 271 9.26 2.82 14.07
C TYR A 271 10.27 2.32 13.03
N ALA A 272 10.85 3.22 12.26
CA ALA A 272 11.80 2.87 11.21
C ALA A 272 13.06 2.18 11.76
N ALA A 273 13.65 2.69 12.82
CA ALA A 273 14.84 2.12 13.43
C ALA A 273 14.61 0.69 13.94
N VAL A 274 13.48 0.47 14.60
CA VAL A 274 13.12 -0.83 15.16
C VAL A 274 12.83 -1.85 14.06
N ILE A 275 12.08 -1.45 13.02
CA ILE A 275 11.75 -2.34 11.90
C ILE A 275 13.02 -2.67 11.09
N ALA A 276 13.88 -1.67 10.81
CA ALA A 276 15.15 -1.91 10.12
C ALA A 276 16.02 -2.91 10.88
N LYS A 277 16.18 -2.73 12.20
CA LYS A 277 16.94 -3.66 13.05
C LYS A 277 16.34 -5.08 13.01
N ALA A 278 15.03 -5.23 13.09
CA ALA A 278 14.36 -6.52 13.03
C ALA A 278 14.60 -7.23 11.67
N ILE A 279 14.61 -6.46 10.57
CA ILE A 279 14.95 -6.98 9.24
C ILE A 279 16.41 -7.43 9.20
N GLU A 280 17.35 -6.64 9.72
CA GLU A 280 18.78 -7.00 9.81
C GLU A 280 18.95 -8.32 10.58
N ASP A 281 18.30 -8.46 11.74
CA ASP A 281 18.38 -9.65 12.58
C ASP A 281 17.82 -10.89 11.86
N TYR A 282 16.70 -10.74 11.16
CA TYR A 282 16.14 -11.81 10.32
C TYR A 282 17.10 -12.25 9.22
N LEU A 283 17.79 -11.30 8.57
CA LEU A 283 18.73 -11.59 7.47
C LEU A 283 20.05 -12.21 7.93
N ALA A 284 20.40 -12.01 9.20
CA ALA A 284 21.63 -12.53 9.79
C ALA A 284 21.52 -14.00 10.24
N GLY A 285 20.32 -14.50 10.48
CA GLY A 285 20.18 -15.85 10.97
C GLY A 285 18.86 -16.46 11.15
#